data_609741bbf696a5f17c711a9f60f5c47d
#
_entry.id   609741bbf696a5f17c711a9f60f5c47d
#
_cell.length_a   1.000
_cell.length_b   1.000
_cell.length_c   1.000
_cell.angle_alpha   90.00
_cell.angle_beta   90.00
_cell.angle_gamma   90.00
#
_symmetry.space_group_name_H-M   'P 1'
#
loop_
_entity.id
_entity.type
_entity.pdbx_description
1 polymer ?
#
loop_
_entity_poly.entity_id
_entity_poly.type
_entity_poly.pdbx_seq_one_letter_code
_entity_poly.pdbx_strand_id
1 'polypeptide(L)'
;MILISNPDKSQWQEILKRPVMNTENLFDTVRSVIDRVKEEGDRAVLDYEEKFDKVMLASLAVSEEEQQEAENLVSEDLKAAIRLAKQNIETFHAAQRFEGKKVQTQPGVTCWQKAVAIEKVGLYIPGGTAPLFSTVLMLAVPARIAGCKEIVLCTPPGRDGKVHPAVLFAAKVAGVNRIFKAGGIQAIAAMAYGTESVPKVYKIFGPGNQYVTAAKQLVSLRDVAIDMPAGPSEVEVLADETANPIFVAADLLSQAEHGVDSQAILITTSVELQQAVKVEVERQLALLPRKEIAEKSLANSKLIVVDSMAEAIELTNAYAPEHLIIETEDYLSVAERIVNAGSVFLGSLTPESAGDYASGTNHTLPTNGYAKAYSGVSLDSFIRKITFQEIKPEGLNIIGPAIELMAANEQLDAHKNAVSVRLGQLENGNGN
;
A
#
# COMPACT_ATOMS: atom_id res chain seq x y z
N MET A 1 18.48 -13.14 16.33
CA MET A 1 18.70 -13.15 14.87
C MET A 1 19.51 -14.36 14.44
N ILE A 2 19.25 -14.89 13.25
CA ILE A 2 19.94 -16.06 12.68
C ILE A 2 21.12 -15.57 11.84
N LEU A 3 22.33 -16.06 12.12
CA LEU A 3 23.52 -15.74 11.33
C LEU A 3 23.70 -16.79 10.22
N ILE A 4 23.91 -16.33 9.00
CA ILE A 4 24.08 -17.17 7.81
C ILE A 4 25.32 -16.68 7.06
N SER A 5 26.18 -17.59 6.62
CA SER A 5 27.37 -17.25 5.85
C SER A 5 27.41 -18.08 4.56
N ASN A 6 27.56 -17.41 3.44
CA ASN A 6 27.71 -17.96 2.09
C ASN A 6 26.71 -19.10 1.77
N PRO A 7 25.39 -18.82 1.84
CA PRO A 7 24.38 -19.83 1.58
C PRO A 7 24.39 -20.24 0.10
N ASP A 8 24.37 -21.53 -0.20
CA ASP A 8 24.16 -22.01 -1.56
C ASP A 8 22.80 -21.53 -2.12
N LYS A 9 22.75 -21.23 -3.41
CA LYS A 9 21.50 -20.76 -4.08
C LYS A 9 20.32 -21.72 -3.87
N SER A 10 20.56 -23.02 -3.72
CA SER A 10 19.52 -24.01 -3.42
C SER A 10 18.87 -23.81 -2.04
N GLN A 11 19.53 -23.14 -1.13
CA GLN A 11 19.03 -22.83 0.22
C GLN A 11 18.24 -21.53 0.28
N TRP A 12 18.33 -20.66 -0.73
CA TRP A 12 17.71 -19.33 -0.73
C TRP A 12 16.20 -19.38 -0.48
N GLN A 13 15.50 -20.32 -1.10
CA GLN A 13 14.05 -20.47 -0.91
C GLN A 13 13.68 -20.68 0.57
N GLU A 14 14.49 -21.44 1.31
CA GLU A 14 14.27 -21.68 2.73
C GLU A 14 14.69 -20.48 3.58
N ILE A 15 15.87 -19.92 3.27
CA ILE A 15 16.42 -18.77 4.00
C ILE A 15 15.55 -17.54 3.88
N LEU A 16 14.96 -17.31 2.70
CA LEU A 16 14.11 -16.16 2.42
C LEU A 16 12.65 -16.36 2.84
N LYS A 17 12.31 -17.49 3.46
CA LYS A 17 10.96 -17.68 4.01
C LYS A 17 10.62 -16.61 5.03
N ARG A 18 9.42 -16.14 4.90
CA ARG A 18 8.78 -15.19 5.79
C ARG A 18 7.98 -15.90 6.86
N PRO A 19 7.74 -15.27 8.01
CA PRO A 19 6.76 -15.78 8.97
C PRO A 19 5.40 -15.95 8.27
N VAL A 20 4.85 -17.16 8.30
CA VAL A 20 3.58 -17.47 7.63
C VAL A 20 2.44 -17.19 8.58
N MET A 21 1.54 -16.31 8.19
CA MET A 21 0.22 -16.22 8.81
C MET A 21 -0.66 -17.35 8.28
N ASN A 22 -1.13 -18.22 9.15
CA ASN A 22 -2.14 -19.22 8.77
C ASN A 22 -3.51 -18.55 8.66
N THR A 23 -3.85 -18.07 7.47
CA THR A 23 -5.10 -17.35 7.21
C THR A 23 -6.27 -18.27 6.89
N GLU A 24 -6.05 -19.53 6.56
CA GLU A 24 -7.14 -20.45 6.17
C GLU A 24 -8.18 -20.63 7.28
N ASN A 25 -7.74 -20.79 8.53
CA ASN A 25 -8.64 -20.91 9.68
C ASN A 25 -9.37 -19.60 10.03
N LEU A 26 -8.92 -18.46 9.48
CA LEU A 26 -9.53 -17.16 9.75
C LEU A 26 -10.71 -16.86 8.82
N PHE A 27 -10.71 -17.40 7.60
CA PHE A 27 -11.71 -17.04 6.59
C PHE A 27 -13.15 -17.31 7.02
N ASP A 28 -13.42 -18.38 7.75
CA ASP A 28 -14.79 -18.66 8.21
C ASP A 28 -15.24 -17.65 9.28
N THR A 29 -14.36 -17.32 10.22
CA THR A 29 -14.64 -16.28 11.22
C THR A 29 -14.83 -14.93 10.54
N VAL A 30 -13.95 -14.55 9.60
CA VAL A 30 -14.03 -13.29 8.89
C VAL A 30 -15.31 -13.21 8.06
N ARG A 31 -15.67 -14.29 7.36
CA ARG A 31 -16.91 -14.37 6.58
C ARG A 31 -18.14 -14.17 7.45
N SER A 32 -18.20 -14.82 8.62
CA SER A 32 -19.33 -14.67 9.53
C SER A 32 -19.53 -13.23 10.01
N VAL A 33 -18.44 -12.49 10.25
CA VAL A 33 -18.50 -11.06 10.59
C VAL A 33 -18.96 -10.22 9.42
N ILE A 34 -18.42 -10.47 8.22
CA ILE A 34 -18.80 -9.76 6.98
C ILE A 34 -20.30 -9.96 6.72
N ASP A 35 -20.79 -11.20 6.74
CA ASP A 35 -22.19 -11.51 6.45
C ASP A 35 -23.13 -10.84 7.46
N ARG A 36 -22.77 -10.86 8.74
CA ARG A 36 -23.56 -10.19 9.77
C ARG A 36 -23.62 -8.67 9.58
N VAL A 37 -22.48 -8.00 9.25
CA VAL A 37 -22.49 -6.56 8.96
C VAL A 37 -23.33 -6.25 7.72
N LYS A 38 -23.30 -7.12 6.73
CA LYS A 38 -24.12 -6.99 5.51
C LYS A 38 -25.62 -7.07 5.78
N GLU A 39 -26.02 -7.89 6.75
CA GLU A 39 -27.42 -8.11 7.11
C GLU A 39 -27.95 -7.09 8.12
N GLU A 40 -27.14 -6.72 9.13
CA GLU A 40 -27.59 -5.92 10.29
C GLU A 40 -27.05 -4.48 10.29
N GLY A 41 -26.17 -4.11 9.34
CA GLY A 41 -25.67 -2.73 9.19
C GLY A 41 -24.92 -2.21 10.42
N ASP A 42 -25.22 -0.96 10.82
CA ASP A 42 -24.59 -0.26 11.94
C ASP A 42 -24.71 -1.05 13.24
N ARG A 43 -25.81 -1.77 13.45
CA ARG A 43 -26.01 -2.57 14.66
C ARG A 43 -24.92 -3.63 14.82
N ALA A 44 -24.60 -4.35 13.75
CA ALA A 44 -23.54 -5.36 13.80
C ALA A 44 -22.17 -4.72 14.06
N VAL A 45 -21.89 -3.57 13.45
CA VAL A 45 -20.64 -2.85 13.68
C VAL A 45 -20.50 -2.43 15.13
N LEU A 46 -21.54 -1.82 15.72
CA LEU A 46 -21.55 -1.40 17.13
C LEU A 46 -21.35 -2.58 18.09
N ASP A 47 -22.05 -3.71 17.85
CA ASP A 47 -21.88 -4.93 18.64
C ASP A 47 -20.44 -5.48 18.58
N TYR A 48 -19.79 -5.37 17.42
CA TYR A 48 -18.40 -5.81 17.25
C TYR A 48 -17.40 -4.85 17.88
N GLU A 49 -17.65 -3.52 17.87
CA GLU A 49 -16.82 -2.57 18.63
C GLU A 49 -16.88 -2.85 20.13
N GLU A 50 -18.07 -3.16 20.67
CA GLU A 50 -18.20 -3.59 22.06
C GLU A 50 -17.47 -4.92 22.32
N LYS A 51 -17.62 -5.88 21.41
CA LYS A 51 -17.03 -7.23 21.59
C LYS A 51 -15.52 -7.23 21.46
N PHE A 52 -14.95 -6.56 20.46
CA PHE A 52 -13.52 -6.64 20.11
C PHE A 52 -12.72 -5.48 20.72
N ASP A 53 -13.21 -4.26 20.59
CA ASP A 53 -12.52 -3.06 21.07
C ASP A 53 -12.92 -2.65 22.49
N LYS A 54 -13.94 -3.33 23.07
CA LYS A 54 -14.44 -3.12 24.44
C LYS A 54 -15.00 -1.72 24.65
N VAL A 55 -15.64 -1.17 23.65
CA VAL A 55 -16.20 0.18 23.67
C VAL A 55 -17.66 0.18 23.26
N MET A 56 -18.52 0.74 24.09
CA MET A 56 -19.93 1.00 23.78
C MET A 56 -20.03 2.37 23.13
N LEU A 57 -20.45 2.42 21.86
CA LEU A 57 -20.62 3.63 21.09
C LEU A 57 -22.09 3.97 20.89
N ALA A 58 -22.45 5.24 21.04
CA ALA A 58 -23.78 5.74 20.68
C ALA A 58 -23.91 6.03 19.18
N SER A 59 -22.78 6.26 18.49
CA SER A 59 -22.69 6.56 17.05
C SER A 59 -21.34 6.13 16.52
N LEU A 60 -21.34 5.61 15.28
CA LEU A 60 -20.10 5.32 14.57
C LEU A 60 -19.42 6.60 14.04
N ALA A 61 -20.20 7.62 13.65
CA ALA A 61 -19.63 8.84 13.11
C ALA A 61 -18.89 9.67 14.17
N VAL A 62 -17.72 10.17 13.81
CA VAL A 62 -17.01 11.20 14.59
C VAL A 62 -17.69 12.53 14.36
N SER A 63 -18.07 13.22 15.45
CA SER A 63 -18.75 14.51 15.37
C SER A 63 -17.80 15.65 15.06
N GLU A 64 -18.34 16.80 14.64
CA GLU A 64 -17.55 18.01 14.43
C GLU A 64 -16.93 18.53 15.73
N GLU A 65 -17.65 18.37 16.86
CA GLU A 65 -17.16 18.74 18.20
C GLU A 65 -15.96 17.87 18.59
N GLU A 66 -16.00 16.55 18.34
CA GLU A 66 -14.87 15.67 18.58
C GLU A 66 -13.64 16.06 17.74
N GLN A 67 -13.84 16.45 16.48
CA GLN A 67 -12.76 16.92 15.61
C GLN A 67 -12.15 18.23 16.10
N GLN A 68 -12.98 19.17 16.59
CA GLN A 68 -12.51 20.45 17.13
C GLN A 68 -11.78 20.26 18.46
N GLU A 69 -12.30 19.42 19.36
CA GLU A 69 -11.64 19.08 20.62
C GLU A 69 -10.25 18.46 20.38
N ALA A 70 -10.18 17.51 19.44
CA ALA A 70 -8.93 16.83 19.08
C ALA A 70 -7.84 17.81 18.61
N GLU A 71 -8.19 18.85 17.87
CA GLU A 71 -7.21 19.86 17.44
C GLU A 71 -6.56 20.58 18.63
N ASN A 72 -7.32 20.84 19.69
CA ASN A 72 -6.83 21.50 20.89
C ASN A 72 -5.92 20.59 21.75
N LEU A 73 -6.05 19.27 21.60
CA LEU A 73 -5.27 18.27 22.35
C LEU A 73 -3.93 17.93 21.68
N VAL A 74 -3.72 18.27 20.41
CA VAL A 74 -2.46 18.05 19.71
C VAL A 74 -1.51 19.24 19.97
N SER A 75 -0.27 18.97 20.36
CA SER A 75 0.75 20.00 20.58
C SER A 75 1.09 20.75 19.28
N GLU A 76 1.50 22.03 19.40
CA GLU A 76 1.86 22.83 18.22
C GLU A 76 3.05 22.24 17.47
N ASP A 77 4.03 21.65 18.16
CA ASP A 77 5.17 20.98 17.53
C ASP A 77 4.73 19.79 16.69
N LEU A 78 3.82 18.94 17.21
CA LEU A 78 3.29 17.82 16.45
C LEU A 78 2.43 18.27 15.27
N LYS A 79 1.64 19.34 15.44
CA LYS A 79 0.89 19.96 14.33
C LYS A 79 1.82 20.46 13.22
N ALA A 80 2.94 21.11 13.60
CA ALA A 80 3.94 21.56 12.64
C ALA A 80 4.58 20.39 11.88
N ALA A 81 4.96 19.32 12.59
CA ALA A 81 5.51 18.11 12.00
C ALA A 81 4.52 17.43 11.01
N ILE A 82 3.25 17.27 11.40
CA ILE A 82 2.20 16.71 10.54
C ILE A 82 2.00 17.57 9.28
N ARG A 83 2.02 18.89 9.39
CA ARG A 83 1.90 19.80 8.23
C ARG A 83 3.10 19.69 7.29
N LEU A 84 4.33 19.60 7.85
CA LEU A 84 5.54 19.40 7.05
C LEU A 84 5.48 18.06 6.28
N ALA A 85 5.16 16.98 6.96
CA ALA A 85 4.99 15.67 6.34
C ALA A 85 3.93 15.72 5.21
N LYS A 86 2.76 16.29 5.50
CA LYS A 86 1.69 16.48 4.50
C LYS A 86 2.16 17.26 3.29
N GLN A 87 2.91 18.32 3.46
CA GLN A 87 3.44 19.14 2.36
C GLN A 87 4.39 18.33 1.47
N ASN A 88 5.31 17.55 2.04
CA ASN A 88 6.26 16.73 1.31
C ASN A 88 5.55 15.62 0.54
N ILE A 89 4.59 14.92 1.18
CA ILE A 89 3.75 13.90 0.55
C ILE A 89 2.95 14.50 -0.61
N GLU A 90 2.38 15.68 -0.42
CA GLU A 90 1.63 16.38 -1.47
C GLU A 90 2.53 16.74 -2.66
N THR A 91 3.72 17.27 -2.40
CA THR A 91 4.69 17.64 -3.44
C THR A 91 5.09 16.43 -4.28
N PHE A 92 5.45 15.33 -3.63
CA PHE A 92 5.88 14.11 -4.33
C PHE A 92 4.74 13.47 -5.13
N HIS A 93 3.55 13.34 -4.54
CA HIS A 93 2.41 12.70 -5.23
C HIS A 93 1.80 13.59 -6.30
N ALA A 94 1.84 14.92 -6.17
CA ALA A 94 1.35 15.82 -7.21
C ALA A 94 2.17 15.73 -8.50
N ALA A 95 3.47 15.43 -8.39
CA ALA A 95 4.35 15.21 -9.54
C ALA A 95 4.05 13.93 -10.34
N GLN A 96 3.25 13.01 -9.77
CA GLN A 96 2.86 11.74 -10.42
C GLN A 96 1.62 11.86 -11.30
N ARG A 97 1.12 13.05 -11.58
CA ARG A 97 -0.09 13.24 -12.40
C ARG A 97 0.12 12.67 -13.81
N PHE A 98 -0.82 11.81 -14.19
CA PHE A 98 -0.81 11.21 -15.52
C PHE A 98 -1.27 12.22 -16.58
N GLU A 99 -0.39 12.50 -17.52
CA GLU A 99 -0.68 13.28 -18.72
C GLU A 99 -0.87 12.34 -19.92
N GLY A 100 -2.12 12.15 -20.33
CA GLY A 100 -2.44 11.28 -21.46
C GLY A 100 -1.98 11.91 -22.79
N LYS A 101 -1.30 11.11 -23.62
CA LYS A 101 -0.95 11.50 -24.99
C LYS A 101 -1.97 10.98 -25.99
N LYS A 102 -2.36 11.82 -26.97
CA LYS A 102 -3.08 11.36 -28.15
C LYS A 102 -2.07 10.78 -29.15
N VAL A 103 -2.32 9.54 -29.56
CA VAL A 103 -1.49 8.81 -30.51
C VAL A 103 -2.31 8.53 -31.76
N GLN A 104 -1.84 8.97 -32.90
CA GLN A 104 -2.41 8.60 -34.19
C GLN A 104 -1.76 7.29 -34.64
N THR A 105 -2.52 6.19 -34.57
CA THR A 105 -2.03 4.85 -34.93
C THR A 105 -2.06 4.60 -36.43
N GLN A 106 -3.01 5.23 -37.12
CA GLN A 106 -3.11 5.33 -38.58
C GLN A 106 -3.70 6.69 -38.94
N PRO A 107 -3.52 7.22 -40.17
CA PRO A 107 -4.23 8.41 -40.62
C PRO A 107 -5.75 8.26 -40.31
N GLY A 108 -6.31 9.26 -39.62
CA GLY A 108 -7.71 9.23 -39.22
C GLY A 108 -8.09 8.28 -38.03
N VAL A 109 -7.11 7.65 -37.39
CA VAL A 109 -7.33 6.81 -36.19
C VAL A 109 -6.52 7.38 -35.02
N THR A 110 -7.20 7.90 -34.00
CA THR A 110 -6.57 8.50 -32.82
C THR A 110 -6.99 7.78 -31.54
N CYS A 111 -6.01 7.34 -30.74
CA CYS A 111 -6.22 6.68 -29.44
C CYS A 111 -5.55 7.47 -28.33
N TRP A 112 -6.18 7.50 -27.13
CA TRP A 112 -5.58 8.11 -25.95
C TRP A 112 -6.14 7.52 -24.67
N GLN A 113 -5.47 7.81 -23.57
CA GLN A 113 -5.95 7.52 -22.21
C GLN A 113 -6.23 8.82 -21.47
N LYS A 114 -7.25 8.78 -20.60
CA LYS A 114 -7.58 9.85 -19.65
C LYS A 114 -7.61 9.28 -18.26
N ALA A 115 -6.87 9.90 -17.33
CA ALA A 115 -6.97 9.58 -15.90
C ALA A 115 -8.28 10.15 -15.32
N VAL A 116 -8.99 9.32 -14.57
CA VAL A 116 -10.22 9.69 -13.86
C VAL A 116 -10.14 9.14 -12.45
N ALA A 117 -10.39 9.98 -11.45
CA ALA A 117 -10.38 9.56 -10.05
C ALA A 117 -11.37 8.42 -9.78
N ILE A 118 -11.02 7.55 -8.85
CA ILE A 118 -11.98 6.65 -8.20
C ILE A 118 -12.87 7.54 -7.33
N GLU A 119 -14.16 7.51 -7.57
CA GLU A 119 -15.07 8.49 -6.99
C GLU A 119 -15.19 8.36 -5.48
N LYS A 120 -15.28 7.12 -4.97
CA LYS A 120 -15.47 6.79 -3.55
C LYS A 120 -14.39 5.82 -3.09
N VAL A 121 -13.62 6.25 -2.09
CA VAL A 121 -12.54 5.43 -1.52
C VAL A 121 -12.67 5.32 0.00
N GLY A 122 -12.36 4.15 0.51
CA GLY A 122 -12.29 3.86 1.94
C GLY A 122 -10.85 3.77 2.41
N LEU A 123 -10.54 4.45 3.49
CA LEU A 123 -9.24 4.43 4.14
C LEU A 123 -9.38 3.74 5.49
N TYR A 124 -8.71 2.62 5.66
CA TYR A 124 -8.63 1.94 6.94
C TYR A 124 -7.35 2.34 7.65
N ILE A 125 -7.48 2.89 8.85
CA ILE A 125 -6.35 3.26 9.70
C ILE A 125 -6.36 2.32 10.91
N PRO A 126 -5.36 1.47 11.06
CA PRO A 126 -5.34 0.56 12.20
C PRO A 126 -5.18 1.34 13.51
N GLY A 127 -5.83 0.82 14.54
CA GLY A 127 -5.61 1.20 15.93
C GLY A 127 -4.72 0.18 16.63
N GLY A 128 -4.74 0.19 17.95
CA GLY A 128 -4.03 -0.76 18.79
C GLY A 128 -2.89 -0.10 19.57
N THR A 129 -1.66 -0.59 19.45
CA THR A 129 -0.55 -0.15 20.29
C THR A 129 0.06 1.20 19.91
N ALA A 130 -0.23 1.71 18.70
CA ALA A 130 0.26 3.00 18.22
C ALA A 130 -0.80 3.72 17.37
N PRO A 131 -0.98 5.04 17.54
CA PRO A 131 -1.88 5.84 16.70
C PRO A 131 -1.17 6.17 15.38
N LEU A 132 -1.49 5.42 14.30
CA LEU A 132 -0.83 5.55 13.00
C LEU A 132 -1.38 6.75 12.20
N PHE A 133 -1.23 7.96 12.72
CA PHE A 133 -1.68 9.19 12.05
C PHE A 133 -0.92 9.50 10.75
N SER A 134 0.31 9.00 10.59
CA SER A 134 1.06 9.10 9.34
C SER A 134 0.34 8.37 8.19
N THR A 135 -0.24 7.20 8.45
CA THR A 135 -1.01 6.43 7.46
C THR A 135 -2.22 7.23 6.93
N VAL A 136 -2.81 8.11 7.76
CA VAL A 136 -3.85 9.02 7.28
C VAL A 136 -3.33 9.91 6.17
N LEU A 137 -2.16 10.51 6.35
CA LEU A 137 -1.54 11.39 5.34
C LEU A 137 -1.18 10.60 4.08
N MET A 138 -0.56 9.43 4.25
CA MET A 138 -0.13 8.55 3.14
C MET A 138 -1.26 8.11 2.23
N LEU A 139 -2.47 7.98 2.76
CA LEU A 139 -3.63 7.53 1.99
C LEU A 139 -4.52 8.70 1.56
N ALA A 140 -4.80 9.66 2.44
CA ALA A 140 -5.75 10.72 2.17
C ALA A 140 -5.18 11.81 1.23
N VAL A 141 -3.90 12.15 1.34
CA VAL A 141 -3.29 13.18 0.49
C VAL A 141 -3.31 12.78 -0.99
N PRO A 142 -2.80 11.60 -1.41
CA PRO A 142 -2.92 11.18 -2.81
C PRO A 142 -4.37 10.99 -3.26
N ALA A 143 -5.29 10.52 -2.41
CA ALA A 143 -6.71 10.45 -2.75
C ALA A 143 -7.31 11.83 -3.10
N ARG A 144 -6.94 12.86 -2.34
CA ARG A 144 -7.34 14.27 -2.59
C ARG A 144 -6.73 14.81 -3.89
N ILE A 145 -5.43 14.57 -4.13
CA ILE A 145 -4.74 15.00 -5.35
C ILE A 145 -5.37 14.34 -6.59
N ALA A 146 -5.74 13.05 -6.48
CA ALA A 146 -6.42 12.32 -7.54
C ALA A 146 -7.80 12.91 -7.88
N GLY A 147 -8.45 13.58 -6.90
CA GLY A 147 -9.79 14.15 -7.05
C GLY A 147 -10.91 13.17 -6.66
N CYS A 148 -10.64 12.23 -5.74
CA CYS A 148 -11.67 11.39 -5.15
C CYS A 148 -12.73 12.26 -4.48
N LYS A 149 -14.01 12.07 -4.83
CA LYS A 149 -15.11 12.94 -4.34
C LYS A 149 -15.50 12.61 -2.91
N GLU A 150 -15.47 11.32 -2.57
CA GLU A 150 -15.84 10.81 -1.25
C GLU A 150 -14.70 9.98 -0.69
N ILE A 151 -14.15 10.44 0.43
CA ILE A 151 -13.08 9.76 1.17
C ILE A 151 -13.66 9.41 2.54
N VAL A 152 -13.87 8.13 2.78
CA VAL A 152 -14.37 7.55 4.03
C VAL A 152 -13.20 7.02 4.82
N LEU A 153 -13.03 7.42 6.07
CA LEU A 153 -11.98 6.94 6.96
C LEU A 153 -12.61 6.13 8.10
N CYS A 154 -12.17 4.88 8.27
CA CYS A 154 -12.51 4.04 9.40
C CYS A 154 -11.27 3.78 10.26
N THR A 155 -11.40 3.97 11.57
CA THR A 155 -10.36 3.69 12.55
C THR A 155 -10.99 3.30 13.88
N PRO A 156 -10.44 2.31 14.62
CA PRO A 156 -11.00 1.94 15.90
C PRO A 156 -10.87 3.08 16.91
N PRO A 157 -11.87 3.26 17.78
CA PRO A 157 -11.78 4.21 18.87
C PRO A 157 -10.88 3.68 20.01
N GLY A 158 -10.42 4.56 20.86
CA GLY A 158 -9.85 4.22 22.16
C GLY A 158 -10.91 3.73 23.13
N ARG A 159 -10.48 3.26 24.31
CA ARG A 159 -11.39 2.76 25.37
C ARG A 159 -12.37 3.79 25.91
N ASP A 160 -12.08 5.06 25.69
CA ASP A 160 -12.93 6.22 26.01
C ASP A 160 -14.00 6.51 24.93
N GLY A 161 -14.03 5.73 23.86
CA GLY A 161 -14.94 5.91 22.73
C GLY A 161 -14.54 7.03 21.78
N LYS A 162 -13.35 7.59 21.91
CA LYS A 162 -12.83 8.67 21.04
C LYS A 162 -11.73 8.17 20.13
N VAL A 163 -11.62 8.78 18.96
CA VAL A 163 -10.49 8.56 18.07
C VAL A 163 -9.29 9.39 18.56
N HIS A 164 -8.08 8.85 18.42
CA HIS A 164 -6.87 9.53 18.87
C HIS A 164 -6.73 10.93 18.24
N PRO A 165 -6.45 11.99 19.03
CA PRO A 165 -6.44 13.37 18.53
C PRO A 165 -5.52 13.60 17.32
N ALA A 166 -4.33 13.00 17.29
CA ALA A 166 -3.41 13.15 16.16
C ALA A 166 -3.96 12.54 14.85
N VAL A 167 -4.75 11.46 14.93
CA VAL A 167 -5.43 10.85 13.76
C VAL A 167 -6.48 11.81 13.21
N LEU A 168 -7.29 12.42 14.09
CA LEU A 168 -8.31 13.40 13.68
C LEU A 168 -7.67 14.68 13.10
N PHE A 169 -6.58 15.14 13.70
CA PHE A 169 -5.84 16.30 13.17
C PHE A 169 -5.22 16.00 11.81
N ALA A 170 -4.58 14.84 11.62
CA ALA A 170 -4.06 14.40 10.33
C ALA A 170 -5.16 14.30 9.27
N ALA A 171 -6.33 13.75 9.61
CA ALA A 171 -7.49 13.69 8.73
C ALA A 171 -7.97 15.09 8.32
N LYS A 172 -8.07 16.02 9.28
CA LYS A 172 -8.44 17.42 9.04
C LYS A 172 -7.49 18.10 8.05
N VAL A 173 -6.17 18.02 8.27
CA VAL A 173 -5.19 18.68 7.37
C VAL A 173 -5.10 18.01 6.01
N ALA A 174 -5.42 16.72 5.91
CA ALA A 174 -5.56 16.01 4.65
C ALA A 174 -6.92 16.24 3.96
N GLY A 175 -7.87 16.94 4.61
CA GLY A 175 -9.18 17.27 4.06
C GLY A 175 -10.18 16.11 4.06
N VAL A 176 -10.07 15.21 5.02
CA VAL A 176 -11.03 14.11 5.26
C VAL A 176 -11.93 14.49 6.44
N ASN A 177 -13.24 14.49 6.19
CA ASN A 177 -14.26 14.84 7.19
C ASN A 177 -15.28 13.74 7.46
N ARG A 178 -15.26 12.65 6.70
CA ARG A 178 -16.12 11.48 6.93
C ARG A 178 -15.33 10.41 7.65
N ILE A 179 -15.35 10.47 8.98
CA ILE A 179 -14.56 9.61 9.87
C ILE A 179 -15.51 8.79 10.72
N PHE A 180 -15.23 7.48 10.82
CA PHE A 180 -16.05 6.52 11.54
C PHE A 180 -15.22 5.72 12.54
N LYS A 181 -15.77 5.52 13.72
CA LYS A 181 -15.25 4.75 14.84
C LYS A 181 -15.53 3.27 14.59
N ALA A 182 -14.76 2.68 13.69
CA ALA A 182 -14.90 1.27 13.35
C ALA A 182 -13.52 0.65 13.08
N GLY A 183 -13.21 -0.44 13.74
CA GLY A 183 -11.97 -1.20 13.60
C GLY A 183 -12.16 -2.54 12.88
N GLY A 184 -11.10 -3.28 12.68
CA GLY A 184 -11.11 -4.69 12.29
C GLY A 184 -11.90 -5.06 11.03
N ILE A 185 -12.42 -6.28 11.07
CA ILE A 185 -13.21 -6.88 9.97
C ILE A 185 -14.47 -6.06 9.68
N GLN A 186 -15.15 -5.61 10.75
CA GLN A 186 -16.42 -4.90 10.65
C GLN A 186 -16.28 -3.55 9.93
N ALA A 187 -15.14 -2.86 10.07
CA ALA A 187 -14.83 -1.65 9.33
C ALA A 187 -14.68 -1.92 7.83
N ILE A 188 -13.97 -2.99 7.47
CA ILE A 188 -13.80 -3.40 6.07
C ILE A 188 -15.15 -3.78 5.45
N ALA A 189 -15.98 -4.54 6.19
CA ALA A 189 -17.32 -4.92 5.75
C ALA A 189 -18.23 -3.68 5.57
N ALA A 190 -18.22 -2.75 6.54
CA ALA A 190 -19.02 -1.53 6.47
C ALA A 190 -18.65 -0.68 5.24
N MET A 191 -17.36 -0.51 4.95
CA MET A 191 -16.92 0.21 3.74
C MET A 191 -17.26 -0.55 2.45
N ALA A 192 -17.17 -1.89 2.45
CA ALA A 192 -17.42 -2.70 1.27
C ALA A 192 -18.89 -2.74 0.85
N TYR A 193 -19.81 -2.80 1.82
CA TYR A 193 -21.24 -2.99 1.54
C TYR A 193 -22.08 -1.74 1.80
N GLY A 194 -21.58 -0.84 2.64
CA GLY A 194 -22.34 0.28 3.17
C GLY A 194 -23.19 -0.14 4.36
N THR A 195 -23.42 0.78 5.28
CA THR A 195 -24.37 0.66 6.40
C THR A 195 -25.19 1.94 6.46
N GLU A 196 -26.01 2.12 7.48
CA GLU A 196 -26.80 3.35 7.66
C GLU A 196 -25.91 4.59 7.83
N SER A 197 -24.75 4.43 8.52
CA SER A 197 -23.80 5.52 8.76
C SER A 197 -22.64 5.51 7.78
N VAL A 198 -22.03 4.34 7.52
CA VAL A 198 -20.81 4.21 6.72
C VAL A 198 -21.16 4.05 5.24
N PRO A 199 -20.77 4.99 4.36
CA PRO A 199 -21.04 4.86 2.94
C PRO A 199 -20.26 3.72 2.29
N LYS A 200 -20.92 3.02 1.33
CA LYS A 200 -20.24 2.08 0.46
C LYS A 200 -19.21 2.77 -0.41
N VAL A 201 -18.03 2.17 -0.54
CA VAL A 201 -16.93 2.67 -1.38
C VAL A 201 -16.61 1.72 -2.55
N TYR A 202 -15.77 2.17 -3.48
CA TYR A 202 -15.39 1.40 -4.66
C TYR A 202 -14.01 0.75 -4.53
N LYS A 203 -13.17 1.31 -3.65
CA LYS A 203 -11.86 0.73 -3.35
C LYS A 203 -11.48 1.02 -1.90
N ILE A 204 -10.89 0.03 -1.21
CA ILE A 204 -10.45 0.13 0.18
C ILE A 204 -8.92 0.09 0.22
N PHE A 205 -8.35 1.00 1.00
CA PHE A 205 -6.92 1.16 1.23
C PHE A 205 -6.60 1.05 2.71
N GLY A 206 -5.41 0.66 3.02
CA GLY A 206 -4.85 0.73 4.37
C GLY A 206 -4.28 -0.61 4.85
N PRO A 207 -3.20 -0.54 5.67
CA PRO A 207 -2.62 -1.69 6.32
C PRO A 207 -3.53 -2.24 7.40
N GLY A 208 -3.29 -3.46 7.86
CA GLY A 208 -4.03 -4.04 8.95
C GLY A 208 -3.47 -5.39 9.38
N ASN A 209 -3.94 -5.88 10.51
CA ASN A 209 -3.59 -7.21 11.00
C ASN A 209 -4.15 -8.32 10.10
N GLN A 210 -3.83 -9.58 10.43
CA GLN A 210 -4.27 -10.76 9.67
C GLN A 210 -5.80 -10.82 9.42
N TYR A 211 -6.62 -10.34 10.35
CA TYR A 211 -8.08 -10.33 10.20
C TYR A 211 -8.54 -9.28 9.19
N VAL A 212 -7.95 -8.09 9.23
CA VAL A 212 -8.20 -7.02 8.26
C VAL A 212 -7.73 -7.44 6.88
N THR A 213 -6.55 -8.04 6.78
CA THR A 213 -6.01 -8.57 5.53
C THR A 213 -6.93 -9.65 4.93
N ALA A 214 -7.36 -10.62 5.74
CA ALA A 214 -8.30 -11.65 5.30
C ALA A 214 -9.66 -11.06 4.88
N ALA A 215 -10.16 -10.04 5.61
CA ALA A 215 -11.40 -9.35 5.24
C ALA A 215 -11.26 -8.62 3.89
N LYS A 216 -10.16 -7.89 3.67
CA LYS A 216 -9.87 -7.23 2.38
C LYS A 216 -9.81 -8.25 1.24
N GLN A 217 -9.13 -9.38 1.45
CA GLN A 217 -9.08 -10.46 0.45
C GLN A 217 -10.46 -10.99 0.11
N LEU A 218 -11.28 -11.31 1.11
CA LEU A 218 -12.63 -11.86 0.88
C LEU A 218 -13.54 -10.89 0.12
N VAL A 219 -13.59 -9.62 0.53
CA VAL A 219 -14.42 -8.63 -0.17
C VAL A 219 -13.89 -8.32 -1.58
N SER A 220 -12.59 -8.49 -1.83
CA SER A 220 -11.99 -8.23 -3.14
C SER A 220 -12.32 -9.28 -4.19
N LEU A 221 -12.78 -10.46 -3.79
CA LEU A 221 -13.13 -11.52 -4.72
C LEU A 221 -14.30 -11.14 -5.65
N ARG A 222 -15.23 -10.29 -5.21
CA ARG A 222 -16.45 -9.98 -5.96
C ARG A 222 -17.01 -8.58 -5.76
N ASP A 223 -16.73 -7.90 -4.64
CA ASP A 223 -17.58 -6.80 -4.17
C ASP A 223 -16.91 -5.42 -4.23
N VAL A 224 -15.62 -5.31 -3.86
CA VAL A 224 -14.91 -4.03 -3.78
C VAL A 224 -13.42 -4.23 -4.11
N ALA A 225 -12.82 -3.28 -4.81
CA ALA A 225 -11.37 -3.33 -5.04
C ALA A 225 -10.58 -3.04 -3.75
N ILE A 226 -9.35 -3.53 -3.68
CA ILE A 226 -8.41 -3.21 -2.60
C ILE A 226 -7.11 -2.64 -3.17
N ASP A 227 -6.28 -2.05 -2.31
CA ASP A 227 -4.95 -1.54 -2.67
C ASP A 227 -4.04 -2.68 -3.16
N MET A 228 -3.64 -3.56 -2.26
CA MET A 228 -2.80 -4.72 -2.56
C MET A 228 -2.95 -5.79 -1.46
N PRO A 229 -2.59 -7.05 -1.74
CA PRO A 229 -2.34 -8.03 -0.70
C PRO A 229 -1.16 -7.57 0.18
N ALA A 230 -1.28 -7.72 1.48
CA ALA A 230 -0.23 -7.38 2.43
C ALA A 230 -0.04 -8.50 3.46
N GLY A 231 1.17 -8.66 3.93
CA GLY A 231 1.57 -9.50 5.05
C GLY A 231 2.20 -8.66 6.16
N PRO A 232 2.98 -9.27 7.06
CA PRO A 232 3.80 -8.56 8.02
C PRO A 232 4.80 -7.62 7.36
N SER A 233 5.16 -6.55 8.06
CA SER A 233 6.12 -5.57 7.56
C SER A 233 7.55 -6.11 7.55
N GLU A 234 8.36 -5.64 6.61
CA GLU A 234 9.69 -6.15 6.30
C GLU A 234 10.68 -5.03 6.03
N VAL A 235 11.90 -5.14 6.54
CA VAL A 235 13.04 -4.33 6.11
C VAL A 235 14.21 -5.22 5.69
N GLU A 236 14.90 -4.81 4.65
CA GLU A 236 16.20 -5.33 4.28
C GLU A 236 17.23 -4.20 4.24
N VAL A 237 18.36 -4.40 4.89
CA VAL A 237 19.53 -3.55 4.72
C VAL A 237 20.53 -4.30 3.86
N LEU A 238 20.90 -3.73 2.72
CA LEU A 238 21.96 -4.18 1.84
C LEU A 238 23.20 -3.31 2.07
N ALA A 239 24.26 -3.88 2.61
CA ALA A 239 25.43 -3.12 3.10
C ALA A 239 26.77 -3.75 2.72
N ASP A 240 27.79 -2.92 2.53
CA ASP A 240 29.17 -3.34 2.45
C ASP A 240 29.95 -2.98 3.74
N GLU A 241 31.28 -3.16 3.74
CA GLU A 241 32.15 -2.88 4.88
C GLU A 241 32.20 -1.39 5.29
N THR A 242 31.72 -0.48 4.44
CA THR A 242 31.71 0.97 4.72
C THR A 242 30.52 1.41 5.57
N ALA A 243 29.52 0.55 5.70
CA ALA A 243 28.30 0.85 6.44
C ALA A 243 28.56 1.03 7.95
N ASN A 244 27.79 1.93 8.56
CA ASN A 244 27.88 2.16 10.01
C ASN A 244 26.99 1.13 10.76
N PRO A 245 27.56 0.22 11.57
CA PRO A 245 26.81 -0.80 12.27
C PRO A 245 25.77 -0.23 13.24
N ILE A 246 25.94 1.00 13.74
CA ILE A 246 24.97 1.69 14.61
C ILE A 246 23.71 2.03 13.83
N PHE A 247 23.85 2.50 12.59
CA PHE A 247 22.74 2.89 11.73
C PHE A 247 22.00 1.65 11.24
N VAL A 248 22.74 0.67 10.71
CA VAL A 248 22.17 -0.62 10.28
C VAL A 248 21.35 -1.26 11.41
N ALA A 249 21.89 -1.29 12.63
CA ALA A 249 21.17 -1.85 13.77
C ALA A 249 19.90 -1.08 14.13
N ALA A 250 19.95 0.25 14.04
CA ALA A 250 18.77 1.11 14.28
C ALA A 250 17.67 0.85 13.25
N ASP A 251 18.02 0.72 11.96
CA ASP A 251 17.07 0.44 10.88
C ASP A 251 16.46 -0.98 10.98
N LEU A 252 17.24 -1.98 11.36
CA LEU A 252 16.70 -3.32 11.64
C LEU A 252 15.72 -3.32 12.82
N LEU A 253 15.98 -2.51 13.84
CA LEU A 253 15.15 -2.39 15.04
C LEU A 253 13.89 -1.56 14.81
N SER A 254 13.93 -0.54 13.94
CA SER A 254 12.74 0.26 13.60
C SER A 254 11.64 -0.63 13.03
N GLN A 255 12.01 -1.61 12.19
CA GLN A 255 11.07 -2.58 11.66
C GLN A 255 10.67 -3.64 12.69
N ALA A 256 11.61 -4.10 13.52
CA ALA A 256 11.34 -5.16 14.49
C ALA A 256 10.30 -4.76 15.55
N GLU A 257 10.15 -3.47 15.86
CA GLU A 257 9.17 -3.00 16.84
C GLU A 257 7.72 -2.89 16.31
N HIS A 258 7.50 -3.04 14.99
CA HIS A 258 6.16 -2.97 14.39
C HIS A 258 5.26 -4.14 14.85
N GLY A 259 5.79 -5.38 14.85
CA GLY A 259 5.02 -6.56 15.23
C GLY A 259 5.87 -7.79 15.42
N VAL A 260 5.35 -8.77 16.14
CA VAL A 260 6.08 -10.02 16.47
C VAL A 260 6.39 -10.89 15.23
N ASP A 261 5.67 -10.68 14.16
CA ASP A 261 5.75 -11.33 12.86
C ASP A 261 6.48 -10.50 11.80
N SER A 262 6.94 -9.30 12.14
CA SER A 262 7.84 -8.50 11.29
C SER A 262 9.18 -9.22 11.06
N GLN A 263 9.83 -8.93 9.93
CA GLN A 263 11.12 -9.52 9.59
C GLN A 263 12.12 -8.44 9.20
N ALA A 264 13.32 -8.49 9.80
CA ALA A 264 14.45 -7.62 9.48
C ALA A 264 15.62 -8.47 8.96
N ILE A 265 16.17 -8.10 7.81
CA ILE A 265 17.26 -8.84 7.15
C ILE A 265 18.43 -7.89 6.88
N LEU A 266 19.63 -8.29 7.23
CA LEU A 266 20.86 -7.71 6.70
C LEU A 266 21.43 -8.65 5.65
N ILE A 267 21.77 -8.13 4.48
CA ILE A 267 22.61 -8.79 3.48
C ILE A 267 23.90 -7.97 3.34
N THR A 268 25.04 -8.59 3.55
CA THR A 268 26.33 -7.88 3.48
C THR A 268 27.42 -8.75 2.87
N THR A 269 28.47 -8.12 2.39
CA THR A 269 29.72 -8.78 1.94
C THR A 269 30.79 -8.82 3.03
N SER A 270 30.53 -8.22 4.22
CA SER A 270 31.50 -8.12 5.32
C SER A 270 31.08 -8.95 6.54
N VAL A 271 31.93 -9.93 6.92
CA VAL A 271 31.75 -10.68 8.16
C VAL A 271 31.91 -9.77 9.38
N GLU A 272 32.84 -8.83 9.31
CA GLU A 272 33.11 -7.86 10.37
C GLU A 272 31.89 -6.99 10.64
N LEU A 273 31.25 -6.47 9.58
CA LEU A 273 30.01 -5.70 9.71
C LEU A 273 28.89 -6.56 10.31
N GLN A 274 28.70 -7.80 9.84
CA GLN A 274 27.68 -8.70 10.39
C GLN A 274 27.83 -8.86 11.92
N GLN A 275 29.05 -9.08 12.39
CA GLN A 275 29.31 -9.25 13.83
C GLN A 275 29.10 -7.95 14.60
N ALA A 276 29.58 -6.83 14.06
CA ALA A 276 29.38 -5.51 14.68
C ALA A 276 27.88 -5.14 14.79
N VAL A 277 27.11 -5.38 13.73
CA VAL A 277 25.66 -5.15 13.72
C VAL A 277 24.96 -6.04 14.75
N LYS A 278 25.33 -7.32 14.86
CA LYS A 278 24.76 -8.20 15.88
C LYS A 278 24.93 -7.65 17.30
N VAL A 279 26.15 -7.22 17.64
CA VAL A 279 26.46 -6.64 18.96
C VAL A 279 25.66 -5.35 19.17
N GLU A 280 25.56 -4.54 18.13
CA GLU A 280 24.88 -3.25 18.20
C GLU A 280 23.35 -3.40 18.32
N VAL A 281 22.77 -4.37 17.62
CA VAL A 281 21.34 -4.73 17.78
C VAL A 281 21.04 -5.15 19.22
N GLU A 282 21.87 -6.01 19.84
CA GLU A 282 21.69 -6.42 21.23
C GLU A 282 21.78 -5.23 22.19
N ARG A 283 22.72 -4.31 21.96
CA ARG A 283 22.88 -3.08 22.77
C ARG A 283 21.69 -2.15 22.66
N GLN A 284 21.23 -1.85 21.44
CA GLN A 284 20.13 -0.92 21.21
C GLN A 284 18.78 -1.50 21.64
N LEU A 285 18.56 -2.80 21.40
CA LEU A 285 17.33 -3.51 21.81
C LEU A 285 17.10 -3.41 23.33
N ALA A 286 18.16 -3.44 24.13
CA ALA A 286 18.04 -3.32 25.58
C ALA A 286 17.45 -1.97 26.03
N LEU A 287 17.51 -0.94 25.18
CA LEU A 287 17.03 0.42 25.44
C LEU A 287 15.61 0.68 24.90
N LEU A 288 15.06 -0.20 24.09
CA LEU A 288 13.76 0.01 23.47
C LEU A 288 12.59 -0.19 24.43
N PRO A 289 11.63 0.74 24.49
CA PRO A 289 10.38 0.55 25.27
C PRO A 289 9.56 -0.66 24.82
N ARG A 290 9.60 -1.02 23.52
CA ARG A 290 8.86 -2.15 22.92
C ARG A 290 9.75 -3.40 22.75
N LYS A 291 10.75 -3.57 23.59
CA LYS A 291 11.72 -4.66 23.55
C LYS A 291 11.12 -6.04 23.34
N GLU A 292 10.08 -6.40 24.07
CA GLU A 292 9.45 -7.73 24.01
C GLU A 292 8.87 -8.06 22.63
N ILE A 293 8.36 -7.07 21.92
CA ILE A 293 7.86 -7.23 20.55
C ILE A 293 9.04 -7.41 19.59
N ALA A 294 10.03 -6.54 19.69
CA ALA A 294 11.21 -6.57 18.84
C ALA A 294 12.01 -7.88 19.03
N GLU A 295 12.17 -8.40 20.24
CA GLU A 295 12.83 -9.69 20.50
C GLU A 295 12.17 -10.85 19.73
N LYS A 296 10.85 -10.89 19.69
CA LYS A 296 10.08 -11.95 18.98
C LYS A 296 10.26 -11.80 17.45
N SER A 297 10.20 -10.60 16.94
CA SER A 297 10.47 -10.31 15.53
C SER A 297 11.89 -10.70 15.12
N LEU A 298 12.88 -10.32 15.93
CA LEU A 298 14.29 -10.65 15.70
C LEU A 298 14.59 -12.15 15.71
N ALA A 299 13.76 -12.97 16.35
CA ALA A 299 13.90 -14.43 16.29
C ALA A 299 13.72 -14.98 14.85
N ASN A 300 12.90 -14.30 14.02
CA ASN A 300 12.67 -14.63 12.62
C ASN A 300 13.58 -13.85 11.65
N SER A 301 14.42 -12.96 12.16
CA SER A 301 15.28 -12.06 11.40
C SER A 301 16.66 -12.64 11.17
N LYS A 302 17.35 -12.20 10.12
CA LYS A 302 18.58 -12.84 9.63
C LYS A 302 19.66 -11.81 9.32
N LEU A 303 20.93 -12.19 9.61
CA LEU A 303 22.13 -11.48 9.20
C LEU A 303 22.88 -12.39 8.23
N ILE A 304 22.92 -12.05 6.95
CA ILE A 304 23.41 -12.90 5.87
C ILE A 304 24.70 -12.29 5.30
N VAL A 305 25.77 -13.08 5.24
CA VAL A 305 27.00 -12.71 4.52
C VAL A 305 27.07 -13.51 3.23
N VAL A 306 27.45 -12.86 2.14
CA VAL A 306 27.67 -13.45 0.82
C VAL A 306 29.04 -13.04 0.26
N ASP A 307 29.55 -13.76 -0.72
CA ASP A 307 30.91 -13.57 -1.24
C ASP A 307 31.09 -12.31 -2.11
N SER A 308 30.00 -11.77 -2.66
CA SER A 308 30.08 -10.62 -3.56
C SER A 308 28.82 -9.76 -3.54
N MET A 309 28.97 -8.47 -3.87
CA MET A 309 27.84 -7.55 -4.05
C MET A 309 26.92 -7.99 -5.20
N ALA A 310 27.43 -8.70 -6.20
CA ALA A 310 26.59 -9.25 -7.27
C ALA A 310 25.61 -10.29 -6.73
N GLU A 311 26.06 -11.17 -5.88
CA GLU A 311 25.24 -12.17 -5.20
C GLU A 311 24.28 -11.55 -4.18
N ALA A 312 24.75 -10.55 -3.44
CA ALA A 312 23.91 -9.77 -2.52
C ALA A 312 22.70 -9.16 -3.23
N ILE A 313 22.92 -8.52 -4.39
CA ILE A 313 21.85 -7.94 -5.22
C ILE A 313 20.90 -9.03 -5.76
N GLU A 314 21.42 -10.17 -6.20
CA GLU A 314 20.56 -11.28 -6.64
C GLU A 314 19.67 -11.79 -5.49
N LEU A 315 20.22 -11.92 -4.29
CA LEU A 315 19.50 -12.35 -3.09
C LEU A 315 18.43 -11.33 -2.68
N THR A 316 18.78 -10.02 -2.69
CA THR A 316 17.84 -8.91 -2.48
C THR A 316 16.67 -8.96 -3.46
N ASN A 317 16.95 -9.09 -4.77
CA ASN A 317 15.90 -9.19 -5.78
C ASN A 317 15.07 -10.48 -5.65
N ALA A 318 15.66 -11.57 -5.16
CA ALA A 318 14.93 -12.80 -4.88
C ALA A 318 14.01 -12.66 -3.65
N TYR A 319 14.46 -11.95 -2.62
CA TYR A 319 13.65 -11.63 -1.44
C TYR A 319 12.54 -10.64 -1.79
N ALA A 320 12.84 -9.58 -2.54
CA ALA A 320 11.90 -8.50 -2.89
C ALA A 320 11.29 -7.84 -1.64
N PRO A 321 12.09 -7.12 -0.86
CA PRO A 321 11.67 -6.53 0.41
C PRO A 321 10.62 -5.43 0.23
N GLU A 322 9.83 -5.20 1.28
CA GLU A 322 8.97 -4.02 1.40
C GLU A 322 9.83 -2.74 1.44
N HIS A 323 10.74 -2.65 2.40
CA HIS A 323 11.71 -1.56 2.55
C HIS A 323 13.11 -2.09 2.28
N LEU A 324 13.84 -1.45 1.37
CA LEU A 324 15.23 -1.74 1.07
C LEU A 324 16.09 -0.52 1.38
N ILE A 325 17.01 -0.65 2.35
CA ILE A 325 18.01 0.37 2.64
C ILE A 325 19.34 -0.08 2.03
N ILE A 326 19.99 0.77 1.25
CA ILE A 326 21.27 0.48 0.61
C ILE A 326 22.33 1.34 1.28
N GLU A 327 23.17 0.71 2.11
CA GLU A 327 24.30 1.33 2.81
C GLU A 327 25.63 0.78 2.25
N THR A 328 25.94 1.13 1.02
CA THR A 328 27.19 0.77 0.34
C THR A 328 27.92 2.01 -0.13
N GLU A 329 29.25 1.91 -0.38
CA GLU A 329 30.02 3.03 -0.91
C GLU A 329 29.44 3.56 -2.23
N ASP A 330 29.09 2.67 -3.16
CA ASP A 330 28.46 3.00 -4.44
C ASP A 330 26.98 2.61 -4.48
N TYR A 331 26.19 3.18 -3.56
CA TYR A 331 24.76 2.87 -3.44
C TYR A 331 23.95 3.20 -4.70
N LEU A 332 24.38 4.18 -5.51
CA LEU A 332 23.66 4.53 -6.76
C LEU A 332 23.78 3.43 -7.81
N SER A 333 24.99 2.89 -8.03
CA SER A 333 25.21 1.77 -8.95
C SER A 333 24.50 0.49 -8.49
N VAL A 334 24.47 0.25 -7.18
CA VAL A 334 23.71 -0.86 -6.60
C VAL A 334 22.20 -0.68 -6.87
N ALA A 335 21.68 0.51 -6.63
CA ALA A 335 20.26 0.83 -6.82
C ALA A 335 19.77 0.61 -8.26
N GLU A 336 20.58 0.92 -9.27
CA GLU A 336 20.24 0.67 -10.69
C GLU A 336 20.01 -0.81 -11.01
N ARG A 337 20.54 -1.72 -10.19
CA ARG A 337 20.42 -3.17 -10.35
C ARG A 337 19.28 -3.78 -9.52
N ILE A 338 18.62 -3.00 -8.69
CA ILE A 338 17.45 -3.43 -7.92
C ILE A 338 16.22 -3.37 -8.82
N VAL A 339 15.54 -4.49 -8.94
CA VAL A 339 14.32 -4.63 -9.75
C VAL A 339 13.09 -5.02 -8.94
N ASN A 340 13.28 -5.45 -7.70
CA ASN A 340 12.21 -5.92 -6.82
C ASN A 340 12.38 -5.33 -5.41
N ALA A 341 11.69 -4.23 -5.12
CA ALA A 341 11.53 -3.66 -3.78
C ALA A 341 10.27 -2.79 -3.72
N GLY A 342 9.66 -2.65 -2.55
CA GLY A 342 8.52 -1.75 -2.36
C GLY A 342 8.95 -0.29 -2.35
N SER A 343 10.00 0.03 -1.57
CA SER A 343 10.67 1.35 -1.54
C SER A 343 12.15 1.17 -1.31
N VAL A 344 12.99 2.07 -1.87
CA VAL A 344 14.45 2.01 -1.77
C VAL A 344 14.98 3.29 -1.12
N PHE A 345 15.80 3.13 -0.08
CA PHE A 345 16.42 4.18 0.71
C PHE A 345 17.91 4.20 0.43
N LEU A 346 18.47 5.33 0.04
CA LEU A 346 19.81 5.44 -0.55
C LEU A 346 20.79 6.14 0.40
N GLY A 347 21.81 5.40 0.80
CA GLY A 347 22.92 5.91 1.63
C GLY A 347 22.57 5.96 3.12
N SER A 348 23.61 6.08 3.95
CA SER A 348 23.55 5.97 5.41
C SER A 348 22.73 7.04 6.16
N LEU A 349 22.34 8.12 5.48
CA LEU A 349 21.52 9.19 6.06
C LEU A 349 20.03 9.08 5.68
N THR A 350 19.62 7.98 5.06
CA THR A 350 18.26 7.77 4.59
C THR A 350 17.62 6.56 5.29
N PRO A 351 17.23 6.69 6.57
CA PRO A 351 16.59 5.61 7.32
C PRO A 351 15.18 5.32 6.79
N GLU A 352 14.67 4.14 7.04
CA GLU A 352 13.29 3.73 6.74
C GLU A 352 12.26 4.75 7.25
N SER A 353 12.44 5.23 8.49
CA SER A 353 11.54 6.20 9.11
C SER A 353 11.44 7.54 8.36
N ALA A 354 12.40 7.89 7.49
CA ALA A 354 12.24 9.06 6.62
C ALA A 354 11.08 8.85 5.64
N GLY A 355 10.97 7.68 5.02
CA GLY A 355 9.87 7.32 4.14
C GLY A 355 8.55 7.16 4.88
N ASP A 356 8.59 6.61 6.08
CA ASP A 356 7.41 6.38 6.90
C ASP A 356 6.72 7.66 7.36
N TYR A 357 7.47 8.74 7.54
CA TYR A 357 6.91 9.94 8.14
C TYR A 357 6.98 11.18 7.26
N ALA A 358 8.13 11.51 6.66
CA ALA A 358 8.35 12.89 6.25
C ALA A 358 9.04 13.12 4.90
N SER A 359 9.69 12.13 4.28
CA SER A 359 10.40 12.34 3.00
C SER A 359 9.46 12.66 1.83
N GLY A 360 8.22 12.18 1.89
CA GLY A 360 7.20 12.43 0.87
C GLY A 360 6.78 11.19 0.07
N THR A 361 7.53 10.10 0.13
CA THR A 361 7.13 8.80 -0.44
C THR A 361 5.98 8.18 0.36
N ASN A 362 5.48 7.02 -0.07
CA ASN A 362 4.38 6.35 0.60
C ASN A 362 4.87 5.09 1.32
N HIS A 363 4.44 4.90 2.55
CA HIS A 363 4.80 3.73 3.35
C HIS A 363 3.81 2.55 3.23
N THR A 364 2.71 2.71 2.48
CA THR A 364 1.81 1.60 2.20
C THR A 364 2.36 0.81 1.02
N LEU A 365 3.17 -0.18 1.32
CA LEU A 365 4.02 -0.90 0.37
C LEU A 365 3.63 -2.37 0.27
N PRO A 366 3.98 -3.04 -0.84
CA PRO A 366 3.78 -4.48 -0.98
C PRO A 366 4.77 -5.25 -0.09
N THR A 367 4.26 -6.13 0.76
CA THR A 367 5.03 -7.03 1.62
C THR A 367 5.04 -8.44 1.05
N ASN A 368 5.65 -9.39 1.74
CA ASN A 368 5.58 -10.83 1.42
C ASN A 368 6.02 -11.17 -0.01
N GLY A 369 7.01 -10.43 -0.54
CA GLY A 369 7.53 -10.61 -1.90
C GLY A 369 6.59 -10.12 -3.00
N TYR A 370 5.47 -9.52 -2.67
CA TYR A 370 4.56 -8.93 -3.66
C TYR A 370 5.17 -7.74 -4.40
N ALA A 371 6.28 -7.17 -3.93
CA ALA A 371 7.05 -6.14 -4.66
C ALA A 371 7.52 -6.61 -6.06
N LYS A 372 7.49 -7.92 -6.34
CA LYS A 372 7.72 -8.48 -7.69
C LYS A 372 6.61 -8.16 -8.70
N ALA A 373 5.42 -7.80 -8.24
CA ALA A 373 4.25 -7.62 -9.09
C ALA A 373 3.37 -6.40 -8.75
N TYR A 374 3.52 -5.87 -7.55
CA TYR A 374 2.73 -4.73 -7.07
C TYR A 374 3.64 -3.56 -6.71
N SER A 375 3.17 -2.37 -7.00
CA SER A 375 3.78 -1.12 -6.52
C SER A 375 3.16 -0.69 -5.19
N GLY A 376 3.90 0.09 -4.42
CA GLY A 376 3.34 0.81 -3.28
C GLY A 376 2.21 1.77 -3.67
N VAL A 377 1.48 2.26 -2.69
CA VAL A 377 0.44 3.25 -2.91
C VAL A 377 1.03 4.52 -3.50
N SER A 378 0.44 4.97 -4.59
CA SER A 378 0.82 6.16 -5.33
C SER A 378 -0.43 6.89 -5.83
N LEU A 379 -0.26 7.98 -6.56
CA LEU A 379 -1.40 8.67 -7.18
C LEU A 379 -2.17 7.74 -8.13
N ASP A 380 -1.47 6.86 -8.85
CA ASP A 380 -2.06 5.87 -9.76
C ASP A 380 -3.02 4.89 -9.05
N SER A 381 -2.83 4.66 -7.75
CA SER A 381 -3.70 3.78 -6.95
C SER A 381 -5.12 4.33 -6.81
N PHE A 382 -5.31 5.65 -6.93
CA PHE A 382 -6.57 6.38 -6.75
C PHE A 382 -7.22 6.82 -8.05
N ILE A 383 -6.65 6.48 -9.20
CA ILE A 383 -7.19 6.80 -10.53
C ILE A 383 -7.45 5.55 -11.36
N ARG A 384 -8.26 5.73 -12.40
CA ARG A 384 -8.45 4.76 -13.48
C ARG A 384 -8.07 5.43 -14.79
N LYS A 385 -7.43 4.71 -15.67
CA LYS A 385 -7.08 5.17 -17.02
C LYS A 385 -8.10 4.62 -18.00
N ILE A 386 -8.98 5.47 -18.50
CA ILE A 386 -10.01 5.13 -19.47
C ILE A 386 -9.45 5.37 -20.87
N THR A 387 -9.57 4.38 -21.76
CA THR A 387 -9.17 4.50 -23.15
C THR A 387 -10.26 5.16 -23.98
N PHE A 388 -9.85 6.03 -24.87
CA PHE A 388 -10.69 6.69 -25.87
C PHE A 388 -10.16 6.40 -27.26
N GLN A 389 -11.07 6.25 -28.21
CA GLN A 389 -10.76 6.02 -29.61
C GLN A 389 -11.66 6.90 -30.46
N GLU A 390 -11.06 7.59 -31.44
CA GLU A 390 -11.77 8.35 -32.47
C GLU A 390 -11.31 7.85 -33.82
N ILE A 391 -12.27 7.44 -34.67
CA ILE A 391 -11.99 6.98 -36.03
C ILE A 391 -12.77 7.88 -36.99
N LYS A 392 -12.05 8.53 -37.91
CA LYS A 392 -12.60 9.30 -39.00
C LYS A 392 -12.86 8.40 -40.22
N PRO A 393 -13.65 8.84 -41.21
CA PRO A 393 -13.91 8.04 -42.42
C PRO A 393 -12.64 7.50 -43.09
N GLU A 394 -11.64 8.34 -43.23
CA GLU A 394 -10.33 7.94 -43.77
C GLU A 394 -9.71 6.78 -42.98
N GLY A 395 -9.70 6.88 -41.67
CA GLY A 395 -9.17 5.81 -40.79
C GLY A 395 -9.97 4.52 -40.87
N LEU A 396 -11.30 4.61 -40.96
CA LEU A 396 -12.14 3.43 -41.10
C LEU A 396 -11.88 2.70 -42.43
N ASN A 397 -11.68 3.44 -43.51
CA ASN A 397 -11.30 2.87 -44.80
C ASN A 397 -9.94 2.15 -44.78
N ILE A 398 -9.02 2.60 -43.89
CA ILE A 398 -7.69 1.98 -43.76
C ILE A 398 -7.78 0.71 -42.93
N ILE A 399 -8.42 0.75 -41.73
CA ILE A 399 -8.39 -0.38 -40.80
C ILE A 399 -9.61 -1.31 -40.92
N GLY A 400 -10.69 -0.85 -41.55
CA GLY A 400 -11.96 -1.60 -41.66
C GLY A 400 -11.80 -2.98 -42.30
N PRO A 401 -11.17 -3.11 -43.47
CA PRO A 401 -10.95 -4.42 -44.09
C PRO A 401 -10.20 -5.41 -43.20
N ALA A 402 -9.22 -4.94 -42.42
CA ALA A 402 -8.51 -5.79 -41.48
C ALA A 402 -9.40 -6.25 -40.32
N ILE A 403 -10.25 -5.35 -39.80
CA ILE A 403 -11.21 -5.70 -38.73
C ILE A 403 -12.21 -6.74 -39.21
N GLU A 404 -12.76 -6.55 -40.43
CA GLU A 404 -13.71 -7.52 -41.02
C GLU A 404 -13.09 -8.89 -41.20
N LEU A 405 -11.84 -8.94 -41.67
CA LEU A 405 -11.11 -10.20 -41.88
C LEU A 405 -10.83 -10.89 -40.53
N MET A 406 -10.37 -10.16 -39.53
CA MET A 406 -10.08 -10.71 -38.21
C MET A 406 -11.35 -11.23 -37.55
N ALA A 407 -12.42 -10.44 -37.53
CA ALA A 407 -13.68 -10.80 -36.90
C ALA A 407 -14.31 -12.04 -37.59
N ALA A 408 -14.22 -12.15 -38.91
CA ALA A 408 -14.67 -13.32 -39.64
C ALA A 408 -13.89 -14.61 -39.27
N ASN A 409 -12.57 -14.50 -39.10
CA ASN A 409 -11.74 -15.63 -38.68
C ASN A 409 -11.95 -16.04 -37.23
N GLU A 410 -12.36 -15.10 -36.36
CA GLU A 410 -12.79 -15.39 -34.99
C GLU A 410 -14.25 -15.87 -34.91
N GLN A 411 -14.95 -16.02 -36.04
CA GLN A 411 -16.37 -16.40 -36.14
C GLN A 411 -17.30 -15.40 -35.39
N LEU A 412 -16.93 -14.12 -35.35
CA LEU A 412 -17.69 -13.04 -34.73
C LEU A 412 -18.38 -12.18 -35.81
N ASP A 413 -19.37 -12.71 -36.48
CA ASP A 413 -20.06 -12.08 -37.60
C ASP A 413 -20.71 -10.73 -37.23
N ALA A 414 -21.22 -10.58 -36.04
CA ALA A 414 -21.79 -9.30 -35.57
C ALA A 414 -20.70 -8.21 -35.44
N HIS A 415 -19.48 -8.55 -35.02
CA HIS A 415 -18.34 -7.64 -34.97
C HIS A 415 -17.93 -7.21 -36.37
N LYS A 416 -17.84 -8.17 -37.31
CA LYS A 416 -17.58 -7.89 -38.73
C LYS A 416 -18.66 -6.97 -39.29
N ASN A 417 -19.92 -7.29 -39.13
CA ASN A 417 -21.03 -6.51 -39.65
C ASN A 417 -21.06 -5.08 -39.11
N ALA A 418 -20.63 -4.86 -37.87
CA ALA A 418 -20.55 -3.50 -37.29
C ALA A 418 -19.59 -2.58 -38.09
N VAL A 419 -18.59 -3.13 -38.75
CA VAL A 419 -17.69 -2.39 -39.64
C VAL A 419 -18.23 -2.35 -41.07
N SER A 420 -18.70 -3.47 -41.62
CA SER A 420 -19.22 -3.57 -42.97
C SER A 420 -20.31 -2.54 -43.28
N VAL A 421 -21.28 -2.37 -42.36
CA VAL A 421 -22.38 -1.39 -42.55
C VAL A 421 -21.87 0.03 -42.57
N ARG A 422 -20.82 0.34 -41.84
CA ARG A 422 -20.20 1.67 -41.83
C ARG A 422 -19.41 1.97 -43.09
N LEU A 423 -18.62 1.00 -43.54
CA LEU A 423 -17.91 1.11 -44.83
C LEU A 423 -18.86 1.30 -45.99
N GLY A 424 -19.94 0.47 -46.07
CA GLY A 424 -20.95 0.62 -47.09
C GLY A 424 -21.67 1.98 -47.12
N GLN A 425 -21.87 2.58 -45.94
CA GLN A 425 -22.41 3.94 -45.87
C GLN A 425 -21.41 5.01 -46.38
N LEU A 426 -20.12 4.83 -46.11
CA LEU A 426 -19.09 5.76 -46.61
C LEU A 426 -18.97 5.68 -48.15
N GLU A 427 -19.04 4.49 -48.74
CA GLU A 427 -19.05 4.29 -50.16
C GLU A 427 -20.25 4.96 -50.86
N ASN A 428 -21.46 4.74 -50.29
CA ASN A 428 -22.69 5.32 -50.81
C ASN A 428 -22.80 6.84 -50.63
N GLY A 429 -22.18 7.40 -49.55
CA GLY A 429 -22.17 8.84 -49.27
C GLY A 429 -21.19 9.66 -50.13
N ASN A 430 -20.19 9.04 -50.74
CA ASN A 430 -19.26 9.68 -51.68
C ASN A 430 -19.78 9.68 -53.14
N GLY A 431 -20.97 9.13 -53.39
CA GLY A 431 -21.59 9.05 -54.71
C GLY A 431 -22.65 10.10 -55.01
N ASN A 432 -22.81 11.14 -54.14
CA ASN A 432 -23.74 12.26 -54.39
C ASN A 432 -23.02 13.61 -54.34
#